data_838f1e437b7008c1f5819370221efb08
#
_entry.id   838f1e437b7008c1f5819370221efb08
#
_cell.length_a   1.000
_cell.length_b   1.000
_cell.length_c   1.000
_cell.angle_alpha   90.00
_cell.angle_beta   90.00
_cell.angle_gamma   90.00
#
_symmetry.space_group_name_H-M   'P 1'
#
loop_
_entity.id
_entity.type
_entity.pdbx_description
1 polymer ?
#
loop_
_entity_poly.entity_id
_entity_poly.type
_entity_poly.pdbx_seq_one_letter_code
_entity_poly.pdbx_strand_id
1 'polypeptide(L)'
;KIGLFGGAGVGKTVLLTEIIHNMAGRHRGVSVFCGIGERCREGEELYREMKDAGVLPATVMVFGQMNEPPGSRFRVGHVALTMAEYFRNDEHRDVLLLIDNIFRFIQAGSEVSGLMGQLPSRMGYQSTMATELARLEERIASTDAGAITSIQAVYVPADDLTDPAPANT
;
A
#
# COMPACT_ATOMS: atom_id res chain seq x y z
N LYS A 1 -7.41 -3.52 9.81
CA LYS A 1 -7.17 -3.47 8.36
C LYS A 1 -8.50 -3.32 7.63
N ILE A 2 -8.52 -2.49 6.62
CA ILE A 2 -9.71 -2.22 5.79
C ILE A 2 -9.28 -2.32 4.34
N GLY A 3 -9.98 -3.10 3.54
CA GLY A 3 -9.78 -3.19 2.09
C GLY A 3 -10.81 -2.35 1.33
N LEU A 4 -10.35 -1.56 0.37
CA LEU A 4 -11.19 -0.83 -0.59
C LEU A 4 -11.11 -1.54 -1.94
N PHE A 5 -12.03 -2.44 -2.18
CA PHE A 5 -12.09 -3.24 -3.40
C PHE A 5 -12.81 -2.51 -4.53
N GLY A 6 -12.31 -2.64 -5.75
CA GLY A 6 -12.97 -2.09 -6.93
C GLY A 6 -12.07 -2.05 -8.16
N GLY A 7 -12.68 -1.90 -9.33
CA GLY A 7 -12.02 -1.73 -10.61
C GLY A 7 -11.25 -0.40 -10.73
N ALA A 8 -10.74 -0.12 -11.91
CA ALA A 8 -10.05 1.15 -12.19
C ALA A 8 -11.02 2.34 -12.18
N GLY A 9 -10.55 3.50 -11.70
CA GLY A 9 -11.29 4.75 -11.82
C GLY A 9 -12.51 4.93 -10.89
N VAL A 10 -12.70 4.07 -9.90
CA VAL A 10 -13.85 4.15 -8.97
C VAL A 10 -13.60 5.09 -7.77
N GLY A 11 -12.55 5.89 -7.79
CA GLY A 11 -12.29 6.91 -6.76
C GLY A 11 -11.60 6.41 -5.50
N LYS A 12 -10.95 5.24 -5.51
CA LYS A 12 -10.22 4.71 -4.33
C LYS A 12 -9.18 5.68 -3.80
N THR A 13 -8.33 6.21 -4.68
CA THR A 13 -7.28 7.16 -4.30
C THR A 13 -7.85 8.46 -3.72
N VAL A 14 -8.94 8.98 -4.29
CA VAL A 14 -9.63 10.17 -3.76
C VAL A 14 -10.14 9.93 -2.34
N LEU A 15 -10.69 8.73 -2.07
CA LEU A 15 -11.14 8.37 -0.74
C LEU A 15 -9.98 8.27 0.26
N LEU A 16 -8.84 7.69 -0.16
CA LEU A 16 -7.63 7.63 0.68
C LEU A 16 -7.10 9.03 1.01
N THR A 17 -7.05 9.92 0.03
CA THR A 17 -6.63 11.32 0.19
C THR A 17 -7.52 12.04 1.22
N GLU A 18 -8.83 11.89 1.10
CA GLU A 18 -9.80 12.51 2.00
C GLU A 18 -9.66 11.97 3.44
N ILE A 19 -9.36 10.69 3.60
CA ILE A 19 -9.10 10.10 4.92
C ILE A 19 -7.85 10.71 5.55
N ILE A 20 -6.75 10.88 4.80
CA ILE A 20 -5.54 11.56 5.30
C ILE A 20 -5.86 12.97 5.76
N HIS A 21 -6.58 13.72 4.94
CA HIS A 21 -6.95 15.10 5.23
C HIS A 21 -7.77 15.21 6.52
N ASN A 22 -8.77 14.36 6.68
CA ASN A 22 -9.60 14.35 7.87
C ASN A 22 -8.88 13.87 9.14
N MET A 23 -7.93 12.95 9.00
CA MET A 23 -7.16 12.43 10.14
C MET A 23 -6.08 13.39 10.61
N ALA A 24 -5.39 14.08 9.70
CA ALA A 24 -4.31 15.01 10.04
C ALA A 24 -4.74 16.16 10.95
N GLY A 25 -6.00 16.60 10.87
CA GLY A 25 -6.55 17.67 11.71
C GLY A 25 -7.02 17.24 13.11
N ARG A 26 -7.19 15.94 13.36
CA ARG A 26 -7.88 15.43 14.55
C ARG A 26 -7.03 14.60 15.51
N HIS A 27 -5.94 14.02 15.05
CA HIS A 27 -5.14 13.09 15.86
C HIS A 27 -3.64 13.43 15.81
N ARG A 28 -2.95 13.15 16.93
CA ARG A 28 -1.47 13.24 17.03
C ARG A 28 -0.74 12.07 16.33
N GLY A 29 -1.45 11.30 15.53
CA GLY A 29 -0.91 10.16 14.78
C GLY A 29 -0.05 10.60 13.60
N VAL A 30 0.59 9.63 12.98
CA VAL A 30 1.34 9.78 11.72
C VAL A 30 0.61 9.03 10.63
N SER A 31 0.48 9.65 9.46
CA SER A 31 0.00 8.96 8.26
C SER A 31 1.20 8.53 7.42
N VAL A 32 1.23 7.27 6.99
CA VAL A 32 2.21 6.74 6.04
C VAL A 32 1.46 6.33 4.79
N PHE A 33 1.72 7.01 3.70
CA PHE A 33 1.16 6.69 2.39
C PHE A 33 2.18 5.91 1.56
N CYS A 34 1.79 4.76 1.05
CA CYS A 34 2.57 3.90 0.20
C CYS A 34 1.92 3.77 -1.18
N GLY A 35 2.51 4.40 -2.19
CA GLY A 35 2.10 4.28 -3.59
C GLY A 35 2.91 3.18 -4.28
N ILE A 36 2.24 2.09 -4.68
CA ILE A 36 2.88 0.96 -5.35
C ILE A 36 2.40 0.88 -6.80
N GLY A 37 3.32 1.05 -7.74
CA GLY A 37 3.04 0.91 -9.17
C GLY A 37 2.13 2.00 -9.75
N GLU A 38 1.98 3.12 -9.04
CA GLU A 38 1.21 4.27 -9.50
C GLU A 38 1.98 5.10 -10.54
N ARG A 39 1.25 5.92 -11.29
CA ARG A 39 1.86 6.81 -12.27
C ARG A 39 2.57 7.96 -11.57
N CYS A 40 3.73 8.37 -12.10
CA CYS A 40 4.51 9.48 -11.54
C CYS A 40 3.70 10.77 -11.40
N ARG A 41 2.83 11.05 -12.37
CA ARG A 41 1.96 12.22 -12.34
C ARG A 41 0.97 12.18 -11.17
N GLU A 42 0.36 11.04 -10.92
CA GLU A 42 -0.61 10.87 -9.82
C GLU A 42 0.08 11.02 -8.46
N GLY A 43 1.30 10.50 -8.33
CA GLY A 43 2.11 10.70 -7.13
C GLY A 43 2.50 12.16 -6.88
N GLU A 44 2.82 12.91 -7.93
CA GLU A 44 3.13 14.34 -7.82
C GLU A 44 1.89 15.17 -7.50
N GLU A 45 0.76 14.88 -8.15
CA GLU A 45 -0.52 15.53 -7.86
C GLU A 45 -0.91 15.33 -6.38
N LEU A 46 -0.82 14.09 -5.88
CA LEU A 46 -1.08 13.77 -4.48
C LEU A 46 -0.15 14.53 -3.52
N TYR A 47 1.14 14.60 -3.84
CA TYR A 47 2.10 15.37 -3.03
C TYR A 47 1.72 16.86 -2.94
N ARG A 48 1.31 17.46 -4.06
CA ARG A 48 0.87 18.86 -4.11
C ARG A 48 -0.40 19.07 -3.29
N GLU A 49 -1.39 18.20 -3.45
CA GLU A 49 -2.62 18.23 -2.66
C GLU A 49 -2.35 18.16 -1.16
N MET A 50 -1.48 17.24 -0.72
CA MET A 50 -1.09 17.12 0.69
C MET A 50 -0.35 18.37 1.21
N LYS A 51 0.48 18.98 0.35
CA LYS A 51 1.18 20.23 0.65
C LYS A 51 0.20 21.39 0.81
N ASP A 52 -0.73 21.56 -0.13
CA ASP A 52 -1.73 22.63 -0.13
C ASP A 52 -2.72 22.48 1.01
N ALA A 53 -3.04 21.25 1.39
CA ALA A 53 -3.85 20.93 2.56
C ALA A 53 -3.11 21.13 3.90
N GLY A 54 -1.79 21.37 3.87
CA GLY A 54 -0.99 21.58 5.09
C GLY A 54 -0.77 20.33 5.94
N VAL A 55 -0.97 19.13 5.39
CA VAL A 55 -0.88 17.85 6.12
C VAL A 55 0.48 17.15 5.99
N LEU A 56 1.38 17.62 5.12
CA LEU A 56 2.71 17.05 4.92
C LEU A 56 3.54 16.86 6.20
N PRO A 57 3.53 17.78 7.18
CA PRO A 57 4.32 17.61 8.39
C PRO A 57 3.96 16.37 9.23
N ALA A 58 2.74 15.83 9.05
CA ALA A 58 2.25 14.63 9.74
C ALA A 58 2.14 13.41 8.80
N THR A 59 2.68 13.51 7.59
CA THR A 59 2.52 12.48 6.55
C THR A 59 3.88 12.08 5.99
N VAL A 60 4.13 10.77 5.96
CA VAL A 60 5.26 10.16 5.24
C VAL A 60 4.73 9.61 3.92
N MET A 61 5.39 9.94 2.81
CA MET A 61 5.01 9.46 1.48
C MET A 61 6.13 8.61 0.89
N VAL A 62 5.81 7.37 0.56
CA VAL A 62 6.75 6.40 0.00
C VAL A 62 6.21 5.89 -1.32
N PHE A 63 6.99 6.01 -2.39
CA PHE A 63 6.56 5.62 -3.72
C PHE A 63 7.50 4.60 -4.36
N GLY A 64 6.94 3.55 -4.94
CA GLY A 64 7.57 2.69 -5.93
C GLY A 64 6.74 2.76 -7.20
N GLN A 65 7.05 3.73 -8.06
CA GLN A 65 6.20 4.10 -9.18
C GLN A 65 6.28 3.10 -10.34
N MET A 66 5.38 3.24 -11.32
CA MET A 66 5.22 2.30 -12.44
C MET A 66 6.49 2.14 -13.29
N ASN A 67 7.31 3.17 -13.42
CA ASN A 67 8.55 3.16 -14.18
C ASN A 67 9.73 2.51 -13.42
N GLU A 68 9.57 2.24 -12.14
CA GLU A 68 10.60 1.59 -11.34
C GLU A 68 10.72 0.08 -11.66
N PRO A 69 11.91 -0.51 -11.49
CA PRO A 69 12.08 -1.95 -11.64
C PRO A 69 11.14 -2.76 -10.74
N PRO A 70 10.72 -3.96 -11.15
CA PRO A 70 9.77 -4.77 -10.37
C PRO A 70 10.27 -5.09 -8.96
N GLY A 71 11.57 -5.26 -8.77
CA GLY A 71 12.15 -5.45 -7.44
C GLY A 71 11.93 -4.26 -6.49
N SER A 72 12.03 -3.03 -6.99
CA SER A 72 11.76 -1.82 -6.23
C SER A 72 10.28 -1.72 -5.87
N ARG A 73 9.39 -1.92 -6.83
CA ARG A 73 7.93 -1.92 -6.64
C ARG A 73 7.48 -3.00 -5.65
N PHE A 74 8.13 -4.15 -5.66
CA PHE A 74 7.87 -5.25 -4.73
C PHE A 74 8.34 -4.95 -3.30
N ARG A 75 9.42 -4.17 -3.14
CA ARG A 75 10.00 -3.86 -1.83
C ARG A 75 9.43 -2.60 -1.16
N VAL A 76 8.88 -1.68 -1.91
CA VAL A 76 8.40 -0.38 -1.37
C VAL A 76 7.37 -0.54 -0.26
N GLY A 77 6.47 -1.53 -0.35
CA GLY A 77 5.50 -1.83 0.71
C GLY A 77 6.17 -2.22 2.04
N HIS A 78 7.24 -3.00 1.98
CA HIS A 78 8.02 -3.36 3.17
C HIS A 78 8.76 -2.16 3.77
N VAL A 79 9.25 -1.24 2.93
CA VAL A 79 9.90 0.00 3.38
C VAL A 79 8.89 0.89 4.11
N ALA A 80 7.73 1.13 3.52
CA ALA A 80 6.66 1.91 4.14
C ALA A 80 6.23 1.32 5.49
N LEU A 81 6.11 -0.01 5.54
CA LEU A 81 5.74 -0.72 6.77
C LEU A 81 6.84 -0.62 7.84
N THR A 82 8.12 -0.67 7.46
CA THR A 82 9.23 -0.46 8.41
C THR A 82 9.20 0.95 9.01
N MET A 83 8.87 1.97 8.20
CA MET A 83 8.68 3.33 8.71
C MET A 83 7.48 3.42 9.65
N ALA A 84 6.37 2.77 9.32
CA ALA A 84 5.20 2.70 10.18
C ALA A 84 5.50 2.02 11.52
N GLU A 85 6.27 0.92 11.50
CA GLU A 85 6.72 0.22 12.71
C GLU A 85 7.63 1.09 13.57
N TYR A 86 8.51 1.89 12.99
CA TYR A 86 9.33 2.85 13.72
C TYR A 86 8.48 3.84 14.51
N PHE A 87 7.51 4.48 13.89
CA PHE A 87 6.62 5.41 14.60
C PHE A 87 5.81 4.73 15.69
N ARG A 88 5.36 3.49 15.46
CA ARG A 88 4.63 2.71 16.48
C ARG A 88 5.51 2.33 17.65
N ASN A 89 6.70 1.76 17.39
CA ASN A 89 7.54 1.10 18.39
C ASN A 89 8.46 2.08 19.12
N ASP A 90 9.10 3.00 18.40
CA ASP A 90 10.11 3.90 18.94
C ASP A 90 9.52 5.26 19.36
N GLU A 91 8.60 5.78 18.55
CA GLU A 91 7.93 7.07 18.83
C GLU A 91 6.64 6.92 19.64
N HIS A 92 6.18 5.68 19.87
CA HIS A 92 4.92 5.37 20.58
C HIS A 92 3.72 6.14 20.05
N ARG A 93 3.59 6.22 18.73
CA ARG A 93 2.53 6.93 18.03
C ARG A 93 1.64 5.96 17.26
N ASP A 94 0.35 6.28 17.21
CA ASP A 94 -0.56 5.58 16.34
C ASP A 94 -0.29 5.96 14.88
N VAL A 95 -0.33 4.97 14.00
CA VAL A 95 -0.01 5.11 12.58
C VAL A 95 -1.21 4.73 11.73
N LEU A 96 -1.54 5.61 10.77
CA LEU A 96 -2.44 5.28 9.68
C LEU A 96 -1.60 4.91 8.45
N LEU A 97 -1.63 3.64 8.07
CA LEU A 97 -0.93 3.13 6.90
C LEU A 97 -1.91 3.00 5.72
N LEU A 98 -1.66 3.75 4.67
CA LEU A 98 -2.44 3.71 3.45
C LEU A 98 -1.60 3.10 2.33
N ILE A 99 -2.13 2.09 1.64
CA ILE A 99 -1.47 1.42 0.54
C ILE A 99 -2.31 1.57 -0.73
N ASP A 100 -1.76 2.22 -1.72
CA ASP A 100 -2.36 2.35 -3.05
C ASP A 100 -1.33 1.92 -4.11
N ASN A 101 -1.35 0.73 -4.64
CA ASN A 101 -2.39 -0.29 -4.61
C ASN A 101 -1.75 -1.65 -4.25
N ILE A 102 -2.34 -2.42 -3.36
CA ILE A 102 -1.77 -3.72 -2.93
C ILE A 102 -1.71 -4.75 -4.09
N PHE A 103 -2.61 -4.67 -5.05
CA PHE A 103 -2.56 -5.49 -6.25
C PHE A 103 -1.26 -5.30 -7.04
N ARG A 104 -0.72 -4.07 -7.07
CA ARG A 104 0.56 -3.78 -7.74
C ARG A 104 1.75 -4.43 -7.04
N PHE A 105 1.68 -4.62 -5.73
CA PHE A 105 2.67 -5.41 -4.98
C PHE A 105 2.67 -6.87 -5.48
N ILE A 106 1.49 -7.48 -5.61
CA ILE A 106 1.35 -8.84 -6.13
C ILE A 106 1.86 -8.93 -7.58
N GLN A 107 1.51 -7.97 -8.42
CA GLN A 107 1.97 -7.91 -9.81
C GLN A 107 3.50 -7.80 -9.91
N ALA A 108 4.12 -6.95 -9.09
CA ALA A 108 5.57 -6.81 -9.05
C ALA A 108 6.25 -8.12 -8.60
N GLY A 109 5.68 -8.84 -7.63
CA GLY A 109 6.13 -10.17 -7.22
C GLY A 109 6.05 -11.20 -8.35
N SER A 110 4.99 -11.16 -9.15
CA SER A 110 4.84 -12.01 -10.34
C SER A 110 5.92 -11.72 -11.39
N GLU A 111 6.20 -10.44 -11.66
CA GLU A 111 7.27 -10.04 -12.57
C GLU A 111 8.66 -10.50 -12.09
N VAL A 112 8.96 -10.36 -10.80
CA VAL A 112 10.22 -10.84 -10.19
C VAL A 112 10.34 -12.36 -10.33
N SER A 113 9.26 -13.09 -10.03
CA SER A 113 9.21 -14.56 -10.17
C SER A 113 9.48 -15.00 -11.63
N GLY A 114 8.89 -14.29 -12.60
CA GLY A 114 9.13 -14.52 -14.02
C GLY A 114 10.58 -14.25 -14.43
N LEU A 115 11.19 -13.19 -13.94
CA LEU A 115 12.61 -12.89 -14.19
C LEU A 115 13.54 -13.95 -13.60
N MET A 116 13.13 -14.61 -12.52
CA MET A 116 13.87 -15.72 -11.92
C MET A 116 13.60 -17.07 -12.59
N GLY A 117 12.78 -17.12 -13.65
CA GLY A 117 12.45 -18.33 -14.38
C GLY A 117 11.57 -19.32 -13.61
N GLN A 118 10.85 -18.86 -12.61
CA GLN A 118 9.95 -19.71 -11.85
C GLN A 118 8.65 -19.98 -12.63
N LEU A 119 8.14 -21.20 -12.54
CA LEU A 119 6.88 -21.56 -13.19
C LEU A 119 5.70 -20.85 -12.50
N PRO A 120 4.84 -20.19 -13.29
CA PRO A 120 3.65 -19.54 -12.74
C PRO A 120 2.63 -20.59 -12.25
N SER A 121 1.87 -20.19 -11.24
CA SER A 121 0.71 -20.91 -10.75
C SER A 121 -0.57 -20.51 -11.50
N ARG A 122 -1.73 -20.75 -10.90
CA ARG A 122 -3.05 -20.38 -11.46
C ARG A 122 -3.09 -18.91 -11.90
N MET A 123 -3.63 -18.65 -13.09
CA MET A 123 -3.81 -17.33 -13.71
C MET A 123 -2.51 -16.51 -13.89
N GLY A 124 -1.36 -17.16 -13.91
CA GLY A 124 -0.07 -16.51 -14.13
C GLY A 124 0.58 -15.88 -12.89
N TYR A 125 -0.02 -16.06 -11.72
CA TYR A 125 0.57 -15.57 -10.47
C TYR A 125 1.73 -16.45 -9.99
N GLN A 126 2.62 -15.87 -9.20
CA GLN A 126 3.70 -16.61 -8.53
C GLN A 126 3.15 -17.61 -7.51
N SER A 127 3.79 -18.77 -7.38
CA SER A 127 3.39 -19.81 -6.42
C SER A 127 3.53 -19.37 -4.97
N THR A 128 4.38 -18.37 -4.71
CA THR A 128 4.67 -17.78 -3.38
C THR A 128 3.76 -16.60 -3.01
N MET A 129 2.80 -16.24 -3.87
CA MET A 129 1.96 -15.04 -3.71
C MET A 129 1.32 -14.92 -2.31
N ALA A 130 0.64 -15.96 -1.86
CA ALA A 130 -0.04 -15.94 -0.57
C ALA A 130 0.95 -15.78 0.60
N THR A 131 2.12 -16.41 0.53
CA THR A 131 3.16 -16.28 1.56
C THR A 131 3.78 -14.89 1.57
N GLU A 132 4.01 -14.31 0.41
CA GLU A 132 4.56 -12.95 0.26
C GLU A 132 3.60 -11.90 0.80
N LEU A 133 2.32 -12.03 0.45
CA LEU A 133 1.26 -11.16 0.95
C LEU A 133 1.09 -11.29 2.46
N ALA A 134 1.05 -12.51 2.98
CA ALA A 134 0.95 -12.77 4.41
C ALA A 134 2.12 -12.14 5.19
N ARG A 135 3.36 -12.24 4.68
CA ARG A 135 4.53 -11.61 5.32
C ARG A 135 4.42 -10.09 5.42
N LEU A 136 3.78 -9.45 4.47
CA LEU A 136 3.50 -8.01 4.52
C LEU A 136 2.37 -7.73 5.52
N GLU A 137 1.25 -8.43 5.37
CA GLU A 137 0.01 -8.18 6.12
C GLU A 137 0.14 -8.49 7.61
N GLU A 138 0.84 -9.56 8.00
CA GLU A 138 1.00 -9.93 9.41
C GLU A 138 1.79 -8.91 10.23
N ARG A 139 2.66 -8.12 9.60
CA ARG A 139 3.38 -7.03 10.26
C ARG A 139 2.49 -5.85 10.64
N ILE A 140 1.33 -5.72 10.00
CA ILE A 140 0.35 -4.68 10.28
C ILE A 140 -0.46 -5.09 11.50
N ALA A 141 0.02 -4.73 12.67
CA ALA A 141 -0.58 -5.11 13.95
C ALA A 141 -0.50 -3.99 14.98
N SER A 142 -1.42 -4.00 15.92
CA SER A 142 -1.34 -3.19 17.13
C SER A 142 -0.53 -3.91 18.19
N THR A 143 0.28 -3.16 18.93
CA THR A 143 1.12 -3.64 20.04
C THR A 143 0.88 -2.76 21.27
N ASP A 144 1.50 -3.08 22.37
CA ASP A 144 1.45 -2.24 23.58
C ASP A 144 2.08 -0.86 23.38
N ALA A 145 2.96 -0.72 22.36
CA ALA A 145 3.63 0.54 22.03
C ALA A 145 2.75 1.51 21.21
N GLY A 146 1.78 0.99 20.45
CA GLY A 146 0.89 1.77 19.59
C GLY A 146 0.15 0.90 18.58
N ALA A 147 -0.69 1.52 17.77
CA ALA A 147 -1.50 0.85 16.76
C ALA A 147 -1.07 1.22 15.34
N ILE A 148 -1.13 0.25 14.43
CA ILE A 148 -1.11 0.50 12.99
C ILE A 148 -2.49 0.15 12.43
N THR A 149 -3.22 1.17 11.98
CA THR A 149 -4.47 1.00 11.23
C THR A 149 -4.14 1.09 9.75
N SER A 150 -4.48 0.07 8.98
CA SER A 150 -4.22 0.06 7.54
C SER A 150 -5.50 0.15 6.74
N ILE A 151 -5.47 0.98 5.69
CA ILE A 151 -6.47 1.07 4.65
C ILE A 151 -5.77 0.82 3.33
N GLN A 152 -6.24 -0.17 2.58
CA GLN A 152 -5.58 -0.64 1.38
C GLN A 152 -6.52 -0.59 0.19
N ALA A 153 -6.10 0.06 -0.89
CA ALA A 153 -6.79 -0.03 -2.16
C ALA A 153 -6.43 -1.36 -2.83
N VAL A 154 -7.46 -2.10 -3.23
CA VAL A 154 -7.32 -3.39 -3.90
C VAL A 154 -7.96 -3.28 -5.28
N TYR A 155 -7.14 -3.35 -6.33
CA TYR A 155 -7.64 -3.46 -7.68
C TYR A 155 -8.19 -4.86 -7.94
N VAL A 156 -9.40 -4.93 -8.48
CA VAL A 156 -10.06 -6.19 -8.84
C VAL A 156 -10.04 -6.32 -10.36
N PRO A 157 -9.23 -7.23 -10.93
CA PRO A 157 -9.18 -7.45 -12.37
C PRO A 157 -10.54 -7.91 -12.91
N ALA A 158 -11.04 -7.25 -13.95
CA ALA A 158 -12.32 -7.56 -14.60
C ALA A 158 -13.53 -7.62 -13.64
N ASP A 159 -13.44 -6.91 -12.49
CA ASP A 159 -14.45 -6.96 -11.40
C ASP A 159 -14.73 -8.38 -10.85
N ASP A 160 -13.77 -9.30 -11.03
CA ASP A 160 -13.86 -10.69 -10.57
C ASP A 160 -13.19 -10.85 -9.19
N LEU A 161 -14.02 -10.88 -8.14
CA LEU A 161 -13.58 -11.11 -6.77
C LEU A 161 -13.05 -12.53 -6.52
N THR A 162 -13.22 -13.46 -7.47
CA THR A 162 -12.67 -14.82 -7.39
C THR A 162 -11.25 -14.93 -7.93
N ASP A 163 -10.72 -13.86 -8.51
CA ASP A 163 -9.31 -13.78 -8.89
C ASP A 163 -8.41 -14.02 -7.66
N PRO A 164 -7.33 -14.82 -7.79
CA PRO A 164 -6.46 -15.14 -6.66
C PRO A 164 -5.88 -13.92 -5.92
N ALA A 165 -5.65 -12.80 -6.59
CA ALA A 165 -5.10 -11.61 -5.95
C ALA A 165 -6.08 -10.99 -4.94
N PRO A 166 -7.29 -10.51 -5.34
CA PRO A 166 -8.26 -9.99 -4.37
C PRO A 166 -8.76 -11.05 -3.38
N ALA A 167 -8.80 -12.33 -3.78
CA ALA A 167 -9.27 -13.41 -2.89
C ALA A 167 -8.29 -13.73 -1.74
N ASN A 168 -6.99 -13.40 -1.89
CA ASN A 168 -5.97 -13.62 -0.85
C ASN A 168 -5.64 -12.35 -0.07
N THR A 169 -6.12 -11.19 -0.50
CA THR A 169 -5.98 -9.92 0.22
C THR A 169 -7.08 -9.73 1.25
#